data_a02d6e5fcb755afaf26bdb609a7293f0
#
_entry.id   a02d6e5fcb755afaf26bdb609a7293f0
#
_cell.length_a   1.000
_cell.length_b   1.000
_cell.length_c   1.000
_cell.angle_alpha   90.00
_cell.angle_beta   90.00
_cell.angle_gamma   90.00
#
_symmetry.space_group_name_H-M   'P 1'
#
loop_
_entity.id
_entity.type
_entity.pdbx_description
1 polymer ?
#
loop_
_entity_poly.entity_id
_entity_poly.type
_entity_poly.pdbx_seq_one_letter_code
_entity_poly.pdbx_strand_id
1 'polypeptide(L)'
;MIQTIEAESGVRIDHYIEIGFAGFAGMVDALGGVEVCTKKDINDSGSHLILPAGVHTLNGIESLKYVRTRDFDGMGDLGRMQRQQQFVGAILRKVTSTGVLLNPIKLLNFFNAAIATIKTDSELNQSDLLTLAKQMKNLSPSKMRTLTIPLGNANARVPGLGSVVTWDEVLAPELFNRLREDLPLIDEVTPVS
;
A
#
# COMPACT_ATOMS: atom_id res chain seq x y z
N MET A 1 -17.64 -3.13 -0.67
CA MET A 1 -16.22 -3.49 -0.92
C MET A 1 -15.79 -4.70 -0.08
N ILE A 2 -15.86 -4.70 1.27
CA ILE A 2 -15.50 -5.86 2.10
C ILE A 2 -16.26 -7.12 1.64
N GLN A 3 -17.58 -7.10 1.64
CA GLN A 3 -18.42 -8.23 1.21
C GLN A 3 -18.05 -8.77 -0.18
N THR A 4 -17.67 -7.89 -1.12
CA THR A 4 -17.25 -8.29 -2.46
C THR A 4 -15.93 -9.05 -2.42
N ILE A 5 -14.94 -8.53 -1.64
CA ILE A 5 -13.64 -9.19 -1.51
C ILE A 5 -13.79 -10.54 -0.82
N GLU A 6 -14.55 -10.61 0.26
CA GLU A 6 -14.81 -11.86 0.98
C GLU A 6 -15.55 -12.90 0.11
N ALA A 7 -16.56 -12.46 -0.68
CA ALA A 7 -17.30 -13.33 -1.56
C ALA A 7 -16.43 -13.93 -2.67
N GLU A 8 -15.51 -13.12 -3.22
CA GLU A 8 -14.65 -13.54 -4.34
C GLU A 8 -13.41 -14.32 -3.88
N SER A 9 -12.85 -13.98 -2.71
CA SER A 9 -11.62 -14.60 -2.20
C SER A 9 -11.87 -15.72 -1.19
N GLY A 10 -13.03 -15.72 -0.53
CA GLY A 10 -13.31 -16.55 0.64
C GLY A 10 -12.47 -16.21 1.86
N VAL A 11 -11.69 -15.12 1.82
CA VAL A 11 -10.87 -14.64 2.93
C VAL A 11 -11.70 -13.71 3.80
N ARG A 12 -11.83 -14.02 5.08
CA ARG A 12 -12.52 -13.14 6.04
C ARG A 12 -11.71 -11.88 6.29
N ILE A 13 -12.38 -10.74 6.36
CA ILE A 13 -11.79 -9.44 6.69
C ILE A 13 -12.26 -9.04 8.08
N ASP A 14 -11.34 -9.03 9.04
CA ASP A 14 -11.65 -8.73 10.44
C ASP A 14 -11.79 -7.22 10.67
N HIS A 15 -10.97 -6.39 10.02
CA HIS A 15 -10.98 -4.95 10.20
C HIS A 15 -10.81 -4.16 8.90
N TYR A 16 -11.34 -2.96 8.90
CA TYR A 16 -11.25 -2.01 7.79
C TYR A 16 -10.57 -0.73 8.25
N ILE A 17 -9.58 -0.30 7.47
CA ILE A 17 -8.89 0.98 7.66
C ILE A 17 -8.86 1.73 6.33
N GLU A 18 -9.37 2.95 6.33
CA GLU A 18 -9.30 3.87 5.19
C GLU A 18 -8.56 5.14 5.61
N ILE A 19 -7.65 5.63 4.76
CA ILE A 19 -6.97 6.89 4.94
C ILE A 19 -7.34 7.87 3.81
N GLY A 20 -7.80 9.06 4.17
CA GLY A 20 -8.05 10.11 3.20
C GLY A 20 -6.76 10.80 2.74
N PHE A 21 -6.83 11.54 1.62
CA PHE A 21 -5.64 12.19 1.03
C PHE A 21 -4.94 13.17 1.97
N ALA A 22 -5.72 13.97 2.71
CA ALA A 22 -5.16 14.90 3.70
C ALA A 22 -4.44 14.17 4.83
N GLY A 23 -5.02 13.07 5.31
CA GLY A 23 -4.41 12.24 6.34
C GLY A 23 -3.15 11.53 5.90
N PHE A 24 -3.15 11.01 4.67
CA PHE A 24 -1.96 10.44 4.07
C PHE A 24 -0.82 11.48 4.01
N ALA A 25 -1.10 12.68 3.51
CA ALA A 25 -0.11 13.74 3.43
C ALA A 25 0.41 14.14 4.82
N GLY A 26 -0.49 14.37 5.78
CA GLY A 26 -0.12 14.71 7.16
C GLY A 26 0.71 13.63 7.86
N MET A 27 0.41 12.36 7.61
CA MET A 27 1.18 11.23 8.14
C MET A 27 2.62 11.23 7.59
N VAL A 28 2.79 11.47 6.29
CA VAL A 28 4.12 11.56 5.65
C VAL A 28 4.90 12.75 6.20
N ASP A 29 4.26 13.91 6.35
CA ASP A 29 4.90 15.10 6.89
C ASP A 29 5.32 14.93 8.36
N ALA A 30 4.52 14.23 9.17
CA ALA A 30 4.86 13.88 10.55
C ALA A 30 6.11 12.97 10.66
N LEU A 31 6.40 12.19 9.62
CA LEU A 31 7.64 11.41 9.49
C LEU A 31 8.85 12.22 9.00
N GLY A 32 8.64 13.48 8.63
CA GLY A 32 9.67 14.32 8.00
C GLY A 32 9.95 13.92 6.55
N GLY A 33 8.95 13.39 5.86
CA GLY A 33 9.04 12.92 4.49
C GLY A 33 9.45 11.45 4.37
N VAL A 34 9.22 10.87 3.19
CA VAL A 34 9.52 9.47 2.87
C VAL A 34 10.46 9.39 1.67
N GLU A 35 11.51 8.59 1.79
CA GLU A 35 12.46 8.37 0.72
C GLU A 35 11.95 7.35 -0.30
N VAL A 36 12.01 7.74 -1.57
CA VAL A 36 11.71 6.89 -2.72
C VAL A 36 12.87 6.90 -3.71
N CYS A 37 13.05 5.81 -4.44
CA CYS A 37 14.01 5.73 -5.53
C CYS A 37 13.26 5.49 -6.84
N THR A 38 13.44 6.38 -7.82
CA THR A 38 12.85 6.25 -9.15
C THR A 38 13.93 5.85 -10.16
N LYS A 39 13.65 4.82 -10.97
CA LYS A 39 14.58 4.35 -12.00
C LYS A 39 14.55 5.19 -13.27
N LYS A 40 13.46 5.93 -13.47
CA LYS A 40 13.21 6.78 -14.64
C LYS A 40 12.65 8.12 -14.19
N ASP A 41 12.79 9.13 -15.05
CA ASP A 41 12.11 10.41 -14.84
C ASP A 41 10.60 10.20 -14.84
N ILE A 42 9.93 10.81 -13.87
CA ILE A 42 8.47 10.88 -13.82
C ILE A 42 8.05 12.24 -14.36
N ASN A 43 7.21 12.23 -15.38
CA ASN A 43 6.49 13.41 -15.86
C ASN A 43 5.05 12.99 -16.12
N ASP A 44 4.21 13.14 -15.12
CA ASP A 44 2.83 12.65 -15.14
C ASP A 44 1.87 13.82 -15.01
N SER A 45 1.13 14.10 -16.07
CA SER A 45 0.17 15.22 -16.13
C SER A 45 -1.05 14.99 -15.26
N GLY A 46 -1.44 13.71 -15.04
CA GLY A 46 -2.62 13.34 -14.24
C GLY A 46 -2.41 13.57 -12.74
N SER A 47 -1.21 13.34 -12.25
CA SER A 47 -0.82 13.59 -10.85
C SER A 47 -0.13 14.95 -10.66
N HIS A 48 0.24 15.63 -11.74
CA HIS A 48 1.07 16.85 -11.74
C HIS A 48 2.41 16.66 -11.00
N LEU A 49 3.06 15.50 -11.20
CA LEU A 49 4.37 15.20 -10.63
C LEU A 49 5.44 15.26 -11.73
N ILE A 50 6.46 16.08 -11.48
CA ILE A 50 7.72 16.06 -12.23
C ILE A 50 8.81 15.68 -11.23
N LEU A 51 9.48 14.56 -11.45
CA LEU A 51 10.51 14.05 -10.55
C LEU A 51 11.59 13.34 -11.39
N PRO A 52 12.85 13.80 -11.38
CA PRO A 52 13.93 13.12 -12.10
C PRO A 52 14.19 11.71 -11.55
N ALA A 53 14.86 10.88 -12.33
CA ALA A 53 15.37 9.61 -11.82
C ALA A 53 16.36 9.84 -10.67
N GLY A 54 16.33 8.96 -9.65
CA GLY A 54 17.18 9.07 -8.48
C GLY A 54 16.45 8.86 -7.17
N VAL A 55 17.14 9.21 -6.08
CA VAL A 55 16.63 9.12 -4.71
C VAL A 55 16.09 10.48 -4.28
N HIS A 56 14.87 10.51 -3.79
CA HIS A 56 14.17 11.73 -3.36
C HIS A 56 13.46 11.52 -2.03
N THR A 57 13.53 12.52 -1.16
CA THR A 57 12.69 12.57 0.04
C THR A 57 11.45 13.40 -0.28
N LEU A 58 10.31 12.75 -0.37
CA LEU A 58 9.04 13.38 -0.72
C LEU A 58 8.29 13.82 0.52
N ASN A 59 7.78 15.05 0.53
CA ASN A 59 6.82 15.52 1.53
C ASN A 59 5.43 14.90 1.29
N GLY A 60 4.43 15.23 2.12
CA GLY A 60 3.09 14.66 2.04
C GLY A 60 2.41 14.89 0.70
N ILE A 61 2.49 16.10 0.16
CA ILE A 61 1.86 16.46 -1.13
C ILE A 61 2.57 15.78 -2.30
N GLU A 62 3.90 15.78 -2.31
CA GLU A 62 4.68 15.10 -3.35
C GLU A 62 4.45 13.59 -3.31
N SER A 63 4.39 13.01 -2.12
CA SER A 63 4.06 11.60 -1.90
C SER A 63 2.68 11.25 -2.44
N LEU A 64 1.68 12.10 -2.19
CA LEU A 64 0.33 11.91 -2.71
C LEU A 64 0.32 11.93 -4.25
N LYS A 65 1.05 12.87 -4.87
CA LYS A 65 1.22 12.89 -6.33
C LYS A 65 1.91 11.60 -6.82
N TYR A 66 3.00 11.18 -6.16
CA TYR A 66 3.78 9.99 -6.51
C TYR A 66 2.95 8.71 -6.52
N VAL A 67 2.17 8.44 -5.47
CA VAL A 67 1.33 7.23 -5.40
C VAL A 67 0.12 7.25 -6.34
N ARG A 68 -0.13 8.37 -7.01
CA ARG A 68 -1.21 8.55 -7.99
C ARG A 68 -0.73 8.55 -9.44
N THR A 69 0.58 8.58 -9.71
CA THR A 69 1.12 8.56 -11.08
C THR A 69 0.69 7.32 -11.85
N ARG A 70 0.38 7.47 -13.14
CA ARG A 70 -0.10 6.38 -14.01
C ARG A 70 0.54 6.37 -15.40
N ASP A 71 0.88 7.54 -15.94
CA ASP A 71 1.02 7.71 -17.38
C ASP A 71 2.47 7.89 -17.86
N PHE A 72 3.48 7.62 -17.01
CA PHE A 72 4.87 7.84 -17.39
C PHE A 72 5.68 6.58 -17.75
N ASP A 73 5.24 5.39 -17.36
CA ASP A 73 5.97 4.13 -17.53
C ASP A 73 5.30 3.12 -18.49
N GLY A 74 4.12 3.47 -19.00
CA GLY A 74 3.33 2.60 -19.88
C GLY A 74 2.60 1.47 -19.15
N MET A 75 2.77 1.33 -17.83
CA MET A 75 2.13 0.29 -17.02
C MET A 75 0.76 0.69 -16.45
N GLY A 76 0.37 1.97 -16.58
CA GLY A 76 -0.93 2.47 -16.14
C GLY A 76 -1.25 2.15 -14.68
N ASP A 77 -2.38 1.50 -14.47
CA ASP A 77 -2.86 1.12 -13.13
C ASP A 77 -1.96 0.11 -12.42
N LEU A 78 -1.36 -0.84 -13.14
CA LEU A 78 -0.45 -1.82 -12.55
C LEU A 78 0.80 -1.15 -12.01
N GLY A 79 1.37 -0.21 -12.76
CA GLY A 79 2.51 0.61 -12.30
C GLY A 79 2.15 1.44 -11.07
N ARG A 80 0.95 2.03 -11.03
CA ARG A 80 0.45 2.74 -9.85
C ARG A 80 0.37 1.83 -8.63
N MET A 81 -0.19 0.64 -8.77
CA MET A 81 -0.30 -0.33 -7.68
C MET A 81 1.08 -0.73 -7.14
N GLN A 82 2.05 -0.99 -8.00
CA GLN A 82 3.42 -1.31 -7.59
C GLN A 82 4.07 -0.15 -6.83
N ARG A 83 3.88 1.10 -7.28
CA ARG A 83 4.37 2.29 -6.58
C ARG A 83 3.73 2.45 -5.21
N GLN A 84 2.44 2.20 -5.09
CA GLN A 84 1.74 2.21 -3.79
C GLN A 84 2.33 1.17 -2.84
N GLN A 85 2.56 -0.06 -3.28
CA GLN A 85 3.18 -1.11 -2.48
C GLN A 85 4.61 -0.73 -2.05
N GLN A 86 5.43 -0.21 -2.99
CA GLN A 86 6.78 0.26 -2.69
C GLN A 86 6.78 1.42 -1.69
N PHE A 87 5.80 2.33 -1.81
CA PHE A 87 5.66 3.47 -0.91
C PHE A 87 5.25 3.04 0.50
N VAL A 88 4.35 2.08 0.67
CA VAL A 88 4.02 1.47 1.97
C VAL A 88 5.28 0.87 2.59
N GLY A 89 6.07 0.13 1.83
CA GLY A 89 7.37 -0.39 2.27
C GLY A 89 8.34 0.71 2.69
N ALA A 90 8.37 1.85 1.98
CA ALA A 90 9.20 2.99 2.30
C ALA A 90 8.75 3.68 3.62
N ILE A 91 7.45 3.85 3.84
CA ILE A 91 6.90 4.34 5.12
C ILE A 91 7.37 3.44 6.26
N LEU A 92 7.22 2.14 6.13
CA LEU A 92 7.60 1.20 7.19
C LEU A 92 9.10 1.24 7.47
N ARG A 93 9.95 1.29 6.43
CA ARG A 93 11.40 1.51 6.62
C ARG A 93 11.67 2.81 7.36
N LYS A 94 10.99 3.90 6.99
CA LYS A 94 11.17 5.20 7.64
C LYS A 94 10.77 5.13 9.12
N VAL A 95 9.60 4.60 9.43
CA VAL A 95 9.11 4.46 10.81
C VAL A 95 10.07 3.63 11.66
N THR A 96 10.58 2.53 11.12
CA THR A 96 11.48 1.63 11.87
C THR A 96 12.91 2.14 11.97
N SER A 97 13.43 2.85 10.94
CA SER A 97 14.83 3.30 10.90
C SER A 97 15.10 4.62 11.63
N THR A 98 14.12 5.52 11.71
CA THR A 98 14.31 6.85 12.30
C THR A 98 14.14 6.92 13.82
N GLY A 99 14.00 5.78 14.49
CA GLY A 99 13.71 5.74 15.92
C GLY A 99 12.36 6.37 16.30
N VAL A 100 11.44 6.52 15.34
CA VAL A 100 10.06 6.99 15.61
C VAL A 100 9.43 6.07 16.64
N LEU A 101 9.57 4.76 16.47
CA LEU A 101 9.04 3.76 17.41
C LEU A 101 9.73 3.78 18.78
N LEU A 102 10.95 4.30 18.87
CA LEU A 102 11.73 4.41 20.12
C LEU A 102 11.50 5.74 20.84
N ASN A 103 10.97 6.74 20.13
CA ASN A 103 10.68 8.06 20.68
C ASN A 103 9.18 8.22 20.94
N PRO A 104 8.72 8.22 22.21
CA PRO A 104 7.30 8.28 22.53
C PRO A 104 6.58 9.50 21.95
N ILE A 105 7.26 10.65 21.91
CA ILE A 105 6.68 11.90 21.40
C ILE A 105 6.49 11.82 19.87
N LYS A 106 7.51 11.35 19.14
CA LYS A 106 7.41 11.17 17.68
C LYS A 106 6.35 10.14 17.32
N LEU A 107 6.31 9.04 18.06
CA LEU A 107 5.31 8.00 17.89
C LEU A 107 3.90 8.55 18.10
N LEU A 108 3.69 9.32 19.18
CA LEU A 108 2.41 9.93 19.48
C LEU A 108 1.99 10.93 18.39
N ASN A 109 2.89 11.77 17.93
CA ASN A 109 2.63 12.74 16.85
C ASN A 109 2.27 12.04 15.54
N PHE A 110 3.00 10.99 15.16
CA PHE A 110 2.69 10.16 14.00
C PHE A 110 1.30 9.53 14.13
N PHE A 111 0.99 8.93 15.28
CA PHE A 111 -0.32 8.34 15.54
C PHE A 111 -1.44 9.37 15.53
N ASN A 112 -1.27 10.50 16.18
CA ASN A 112 -2.30 11.55 16.19
C ASN A 112 -2.58 12.06 14.77
N ALA A 113 -1.56 12.24 13.94
CA ALA A 113 -1.71 12.62 12.55
C ALA A 113 -2.44 11.53 11.74
N ALA A 114 -2.15 10.26 12.00
CA ALA A 114 -2.81 9.14 11.34
C ALA A 114 -4.26 8.98 11.82
N ILE A 115 -4.49 8.88 13.14
CA ILE A 115 -5.79 8.59 13.75
C ILE A 115 -6.82 9.70 13.44
N ALA A 116 -6.40 10.96 13.41
CA ALA A 116 -7.30 12.09 13.11
C ALA A 116 -7.93 12.01 11.70
N THR A 117 -7.41 11.16 10.83
CA THR A 117 -7.78 11.10 9.41
C THR A 117 -8.12 9.70 8.90
N ILE A 118 -7.89 8.68 9.73
CA ILE A 118 -8.26 7.30 9.45
C ILE A 118 -9.74 7.10 9.76
N LYS A 119 -10.45 6.44 8.84
CA LYS A 119 -11.74 5.84 9.10
C LYS A 119 -11.55 4.36 9.36
N THR A 120 -12.15 3.87 10.42
CA THR A 120 -12.12 2.45 10.79
C THR A 120 -13.54 1.90 10.86
N ASP A 121 -13.66 0.58 10.92
CA ASP A 121 -14.91 -0.05 11.34
C ASP A 121 -15.21 0.26 12.82
N SER A 122 -16.43 -0.07 13.25
CA SER A 122 -16.91 0.22 14.61
C SER A 122 -16.22 -0.63 15.70
N GLU A 123 -15.57 -1.70 15.34
CA GLU A 123 -14.92 -2.65 16.26
C GLU A 123 -13.45 -2.28 16.53
N LEU A 124 -12.81 -1.58 15.60
CA LEU A 124 -11.41 -1.16 15.70
C LEU A 124 -11.30 0.19 16.43
N ASN A 125 -11.05 0.13 17.72
CA ASN A 125 -10.92 1.34 18.54
C ASN A 125 -9.46 1.85 18.61
N GLN A 126 -9.28 3.04 19.19
CA GLN A 126 -7.97 3.69 19.30
C GLN A 126 -6.93 2.87 20.09
N SER A 127 -7.38 2.10 21.11
CA SER A 127 -6.48 1.26 21.89
C SER A 127 -5.97 0.07 21.09
N ASP A 128 -6.79 -0.46 20.19
CA ASP A 128 -6.41 -1.57 19.30
C ASP A 128 -5.40 -1.10 18.27
N LEU A 129 -5.58 0.09 17.70
CA LEU A 129 -4.60 0.72 16.82
C LEU A 129 -3.25 0.93 17.53
N LEU A 130 -3.25 1.38 18.78
CA LEU A 130 -2.03 1.53 19.57
C LEU A 130 -1.38 0.18 19.89
N THR A 131 -2.17 -0.85 20.13
CA THR A 131 -1.68 -2.21 20.37
C THR A 131 -1.07 -2.78 19.11
N LEU A 132 -1.74 -2.64 17.96
CA LEU A 132 -1.21 -3.03 16.65
C LEU A 132 0.14 -2.34 16.38
N ALA A 133 0.23 -1.05 16.62
CA ALA A 133 1.46 -0.31 16.43
C ALA A 133 2.61 -0.76 17.34
N LYS A 134 2.30 -1.10 18.59
CA LYS A 134 3.31 -1.68 19.52
C LYS A 134 3.80 -3.04 19.03
N GLN A 135 2.90 -3.87 18.48
CA GLN A 135 3.26 -5.16 17.90
C GLN A 135 4.13 -4.99 16.64
N MET A 136 3.83 -3.98 15.82
CA MET A 136 4.64 -3.64 14.63
C MET A 136 6.07 -3.20 14.97
N LYS A 137 6.37 -2.79 16.20
CA LYS A 137 7.73 -2.45 16.64
C LYS A 137 8.72 -3.62 16.44
N ASN A 138 8.23 -4.84 16.48
CA ASN A 138 9.03 -6.05 16.32
C ASN A 138 9.08 -6.54 14.85
N LEU A 139 8.36 -5.86 13.93
CA LEU A 139 8.41 -6.18 12.51
C LEU A 139 9.69 -5.59 11.90
N SER A 140 10.54 -6.48 11.40
CA SER A 140 11.62 -6.06 10.53
C SER A 140 11.06 -5.77 9.13
N PRO A 141 11.41 -4.64 8.47
CA PRO A 141 11.01 -4.37 7.09
C PRO A 141 11.38 -5.50 6.11
N SER A 142 12.45 -6.23 6.42
CA SER A 142 12.89 -7.40 5.63
C SER A 142 11.97 -8.62 5.74
N LYS A 143 11.09 -8.66 6.73
CA LYS A 143 10.10 -9.73 6.92
C LYS A 143 8.73 -9.39 6.32
N MET A 144 8.55 -8.15 5.87
CA MET A 144 7.31 -7.74 5.24
C MET A 144 7.33 -8.11 3.77
N ARG A 145 6.27 -8.79 3.33
CA ARG A 145 6.03 -9.11 1.92
C ARG A 145 4.81 -8.37 1.43
N THR A 146 4.91 -7.80 0.25
CA THR A 146 3.78 -7.26 -0.50
C THR A 146 3.56 -8.17 -1.69
N LEU A 147 2.33 -8.62 -1.87
CA LEU A 147 1.94 -9.47 -2.98
C LEU A 147 0.84 -8.79 -3.78
N THR A 148 0.84 -9.03 -5.08
CA THR A 148 -0.28 -8.72 -5.96
C THR A 148 -1.04 -10.02 -6.20
N ILE A 149 -2.36 -9.96 -6.24
CA ILE A 149 -3.17 -11.10 -6.68
C ILE A 149 -2.71 -11.47 -8.09
N PRO A 150 -2.42 -12.76 -8.36
CA PRO A 150 -2.00 -13.19 -9.68
C PRO A 150 -2.99 -12.79 -10.74
N LEU A 151 -2.48 -12.17 -11.80
CA LEU A 151 -3.28 -11.65 -12.90
C LEU A 151 -3.33 -12.65 -14.03
N GLY A 152 -4.54 -12.90 -14.56
CA GLY A 152 -4.75 -13.66 -15.78
C GLY A 152 -4.56 -12.75 -17.00
N ASN A 153 -5.61 -12.04 -17.39
CA ASN A 153 -5.56 -11.11 -18.51
C ASN A 153 -5.66 -9.65 -18.02
N ALA A 154 -4.58 -8.90 -18.23
CA ALA A 154 -4.51 -7.49 -17.82
C ALA A 154 -5.35 -6.55 -18.71
N ASN A 155 -5.90 -7.03 -19.82
CA ASN A 155 -6.68 -6.24 -20.78
C ASN A 155 -7.84 -7.04 -21.38
N ALA A 156 -8.53 -7.80 -20.54
CA ALA A 156 -9.73 -8.52 -20.95
C ALA A 156 -10.87 -7.54 -21.31
N ARG A 157 -11.62 -7.84 -22.36
CA ARG A 157 -12.77 -7.04 -22.75
C ARG A 157 -14.05 -7.73 -22.32
N VAL A 158 -14.83 -7.05 -21.48
CA VAL A 158 -16.13 -7.53 -21.02
C VAL A 158 -17.23 -6.63 -21.59
N PRO A 159 -18.23 -7.18 -22.28
CA PRO A 159 -19.36 -6.39 -22.80
C PRO A 159 -20.03 -5.58 -21.68
N GLY A 160 -20.21 -4.28 -21.91
CA GLY A 160 -20.81 -3.38 -20.93
C GLY A 160 -19.86 -2.82 -19.87
N LEU A 161 -18.69 -3.43 -19.63
CA LEU A 161 -17.70 -2.96 -18.67
C LEU A 161 -16.41 -2.39 -19.31
N GLY A 162 -16.18 -2.70 -20.60
CA GLY A 162 -14.98 -2.26 -21.32
C GLY A 162 -13.76 -3.13 -21.02
N SER A 163 -12.59 -2.50 -20.84
CA SER A 163 -11.35 -3.19 -20.49
C SER A 163 -11.30 -3.44 -18.99
N VAL A 164 -11.03 -4.67 -18.59
CA VAL A 164 -10.93 -5.11 -17.20
C VAL A 164 -9.65 -5.94 -17.02
N VAL A 165 -9.21 -6.06 -15.78
CA VAL A 165 -8.15 -6.98 -15.39
C VAL A 165 -8.80 -8.18 -14.72
N THR A 166 -8.46 -9.39 -15.16
CA THR A 166 -8.95 -10.63 -14.53
C THR A 166 -7.86 -11.22 -13.65
N TRP A 167 -8.26 -11.96 -12.65
CA TRP A 167 -7.34 -12.78 -11.86
C TRP A 167 -6.97 -14.05 -12.65
N ASP A 168 -5.83 -14.63 -12.32
CA ASP A 168 -5.45 -15.96 -12.78
C ASP A 168 -6.36 -17.00 -12.12
N GLU A 169 -6.95 -17.87 -12.93
CA GLU A 169 -7.98 -18.83 -12.48
C GLU A 169 -7.43 -19.94 -11.58
N VAL A 170 -6.11 -20.15 -11.58
CA VAL A 170 -5.44 -21.19 -10.78
C VAL A 170 -4.67 -20.57 -9.60
N LEU A 171 -3.84 -19.57 -9.89
CA LEU A 171 -2.93 -18.99 -8.89
C LEU A 171 -3.63 -18.07 -7.89
N ALA A 172 -4.70 -17.36 -8.29
CA ALA A 172 -5.41 -16.50 -7.36
C ALA A 172 -6.18 -17.31 -6.30
N PRO A 173 -6.95 -18.37 -6.64
CA PRO A 173 -7.54 -19.25 -5.63
C PRO A 173 -6.51 -19.91 -4.70
N GLU A 174 -5.35 -20.29 -5.22
CA GLU A 174 -4.27 -20.87 -4.41
C GLU A 174 -3.74 -19.84 -3.39
N LEU A 175 -3.53 -18.59 -3.83
CA LEU A 175 -3.14 -17.50 -2.92
C LEU A 175 -4.19 -17.29 -1.82
N PHE A 176 -5.48 -17.24 -2.17
CA PHE A 176 -6.55 -17.07 -1.20
C PHE A 176 -6.67 -18.24 -0.23
N ASN A 177 -6.46 -19.47 -0.71
CA ASN A 177 -6.41 -20.64 0.15
C ASN A 177 -5.27 -20.55 1.17
N ARG A 178 -4.09 -20.15 0.74
CA ARG A 178 -2.93 -19.98 1.65
C ARG A 178 -3.18 -18.90 2.70
N LEU A 179 -3.85 -17.80 2.33
CA LEU A 179 -4.23 -16.74 3.27
C LEU A 179 -5.25 -17.24 4.31
N ARG A 180 -6.24 -18.06 3.89
CA ARG A 180 -7.25 -18.62 4.81
C ARG A 180 -6.67 -19.61 5.81
N GLU A 181 -5.74 -20.42 5.33
CA GLU A 181 -5.14 -21.52 6.12
C GLU A 181 -3.84 -21.09 6.84
N ASP A 182 -3.50 -19.81 6.82
CA ASP A 182 -2.26 -19.24 7.41
C ASP A 182 -1.00 -19.97 6.92
N LEU A 183 -0.98 -20.38 5.65
CA LEU A 183 0.14 -21.07 5.04
C LEU A 183 1.19 -20.08 4.51
N PRO A 184 2.47 -20.46 4.45
CA PRO A 184 3.51 -19.62 3.88
C PRO A 184 3.18 -19.19 2.45
N LEU A 185 3.30 -17.89 2.15
CA LEU A 185 3.11 -17.36 0.80
C LEU A 185 4.32 -17.71 -0.06
N ILE A 186 4.07 -18.18 -1.30
CA ILE A 186 5.11 -18.58 -2.25
C ILE A 186 5.57 -17.36 -3.04
N ASP A 187 6.88 -17.21 -3.25
CA ASP A 187 7.47 -16.09 -4.01
C ASP A 187 7.14 -16.15 -5.52
N GLU A 188 6.74 -17.31 -6.03
CA GLU A 188 6.49 -17.55 -7.45
C GLU A 188 5.12 -17.06 -7.96
N VAL A 189 4.33 -16.44 -7.10
CA VAL A 189 3.05 -15.80 -7.50
C VAL A 189 3.28 -14.38 -8.08
N THR A 190 4.51 -14.03 -8.42
CA THR A 190 4.80 -12.81 -9.17
C THR A 190 4.53 -13.03 -10.65
N PRO A 191 3.71 -12.20 -11.30
CA PRO A 191 3.51 -12.31 -12.74
C PRO A 191 4.87 -12.18 -13.44
N VAL A 192 5.15 -13.15 -14.29
CA VAL A 192 6.26 -13.09 -15.24
C VAL A 192 6.10 -11.81 -16.04
N SER A 193 7.15 -11.03 -16.09
CA SER A 193 7.36 -9.79 -16.84
C SER A 193 6.91 -9.86 -18.29
#